data_c7650b26e82d8ba75e499af0285e2403
#
_entry.id   c7650b26e82d8ba75e499af0285e2403
#
_cell.length_a   1.000
_cell.length_b   1.000
_cell.length_c   1.000
_cell.angle_alpha   90.00
_cell.angle_beta   90.00
_cell.angle_gamma   90.00
#
_symmetry.space_group_name_H-M   'P 1'
#
loop_
_entity.id
_entity.type
_entity.pdbx_description
1 polymer ?
#
loop_
_entity_poly.entity_id
_entity_poly.type
_entity_poly.pdbx_seq_one_letter_code
_entity_poly.pdbx_strand_id
1 'polypeptide(L)'
;MLDCACGRMHPELEKLVHLQHTEQQILALTGQMAAVPKRVKERELALAEAERELAANAQSLAAEDKNRRSMESTAEDQRRKAARYRVQMDTIQNQSQVEALEHEIGFADQEAARLEDAALESMMRIETLEENQHALQAVVERRKQQLANEKLEGRQSIQRDDAAREILQQQRLSIRATILGEMLDIYDRLASSRKTAVAEAADQRCSACQMMVRPQKWNELQGDALLYCDSCGRLLYASIPVDFSQEIARPAK
;
A
#
# COMPACT_ATOMS: atom_id res chain seq x y z
N MET A 1 -10.93 -19.55 -55.30
CA MET A 1 -10.04 -20.11 -54.30
C MET A 1 -8.89 -19.12 -54.13
N LEU A 2 -8.95 -18.27 -53.13
CA LEU A 2 -7.89 -17.35 -52.79
C LEU A 2 -7.08 -18.06 -51.73
N ASP A 3 -5.94 -18.62 -52.10
CA ASP A 3 -4.92 -19.09 -51.18
C ASP A 3 -4.49 -17.87 -50.32
N CYS A 4 -4.94 -17.86 -49.11
CA CYS A 4 -4.45 -16.93 -48.09
C CYS A 4 -2.99 -17.34 -47.83
N ALA A 5 -2.04 -16.69 -48.49
CA ALA A 5 -0.62 -16.82 -48.19
C ALA A 5 -0.42 -16.31 -46.75
N CYS A 6 -0.55 -17.23 -45.83
CA CYS A 6 -0.17 -16.99 -44.44
C CYS A 6 1.34 -16.72 -44.46
N GLY A 7 1.73 -15.45 -44.37
CA GLY A 7 3.13 -15.02 -44.35
C GLY A 7 3.86 -15.76 -43.23
N ARG A 8 4.95 -16.46 -43.58
CA ARG A 8 5.82 -17.15 -42.59
C ARG A 8 6.81 -16.13 -42.03
N MET A 9 6.82 -15.98 -40.72
CA MET A 9 7.87 -15.22 -40.03
C MET A 9 9.23 -15.92 -40.26
N HIS A 10 10.30 -15.14 -40.39
CA HIS A 10 11.64 -15.70 -40.42
C HIS A 10 11.91 -16.55 -39.18
N PRO A 11 12.41 -17.79 -39.27
CA PRO A 11 12.54 -18.70 -38.10
C PRO A 11 13.37 -18.13 -36.95
N GLU A 12 14.45 -17.40 -37.25
CA GLU A 12 15.26 -16.75 -36.21
C GLU A 12 14.51 -15.58 -35.53
N LEU A 13 13.70 -14.86 -36.32
CA LEU A 13 12.89 -13.75 -35.75
C LEU A 13 11.80 -14.28 -34.82
N GLU A 14 11.19 -15.41 -35.15
CA GLU A 14 10.22 -16.09 -34.29
C GLU A 14 10.84 -16.46 -32.94
N LYS A 15 12.05 -17.05 -32.94
CA LYS A 15 12.79 -17.37 -31.72
C LYS A 15 13.10 -16.11 -30.90
N LEU A 16 13.46 -14.99 -31.55
CA LEU A 16 13.71 -13.70 -30.85
C LEU A 16 12.46 -13.11 -30.26
N VAL A 17 11.30 -13.24 -30.90
CA VAL A 17 10.00 -12.83 -30.36
C VAL A 17 9.67 -13.66 -29.12
N HIS A 18 9.83 -14.98 -29.17
CA HIS A 18 9.67 -15.88 -28.03
C HIS A 18 10.61 -15.52 -26.87
N LEU A 19 11.90 -15.26 -27.17
CA LEU A 19 12.88 -14.85 -26.19
C LEU A 19 12.45 -13.56 -25.49
N GLN A 20 12.08 -12.53 -26.25
CA GLN A 20 11.64 -11.25 -25.70
C GLN A 20 10.38 -11.40 -24.84
N HIS A 21 9.40 -12.20 -25.28
CA HIS A 21 8.20 -12.46 -24.50
C HIS A 21 8.53 -13.12 -23.15
N THR A 22 9.37 -14.16 -23.17
CA THR A 22 9.84 -14.84 -21.96
C THR A 22 10.58 -13.87 -21.01
N GLU A 23 11.46 -13.02 -21.54
CA GLU A 23 12.17 -12.02 -20.73
C GLU A 23 11.24 -10.96 -20.14
N GLN A 24 10.22 -10.55 -20.88
CA GLN A 24 9.19 -9.64 -20.37
C GLN A 24 8.36 -10.29 -19.24
N GLN A 25 8.01 -11.56 -19.36
CA GLN A 25 7.33 -12.30 -18.31
C GLN A 25 8.21 -12.41 -17.04
N ILE A 26 9.49 -12.73 -17.17
CA ILE A 26 10.44 -12.76 -16.05
C ILE A 26 10.52 -11.38 -15.36
N LEU A 27 10.59 -10.31 -16.14
CA LEU A 27 10.63 -8.95 -15.64
C LEU A 27 9.33 -8.57 -14.90
N ALA A 28 8.17 -8.96 -15.44
CA ALA A 28 6.87 -8.72 -14.82
C ALA A 28 6.74 -9.44 -13.47
N LEU A 29 7.09 -10.74 -13.40
CA LEU A 29 7.10 -11.50 -12.14
C LEU A 29 8.06 -10.90 -11.12
N THR A 30 9.26 -10.51 -11.55
CA THR A 30 10.24 -9.85 -10.68
C THR A 30 9.69 -8.54 -10.11
N GLY A 31 8.98 -7.76 -10.92
CA GLY A 31 8.32 -6.54 -10.50
C GLY A 31 7.18 -6.79 -9.49
N GLN A 32 6.37 -7.83 -9.72
CA GLN A 32 5.30 -8.25 -8.81
C GLN A 32 5.86 -8.67 -7.44
N MET A 33 6.91 -9.49 -7.43
CA MET A 33 7.60 -9.91 -6.21
C MET A 33 8.18 -8.72 -5.45
N ALA A 34 8.79 -7.75 -6.15
CA ALA A 34 9.35 -6.54 -5.55
C ALA A 34 8.28 -5.56 -5.01
N ALA A 35 7.03 -5.67 -5.45
CA ALA A 35 5.93 -4.87 -4.95
C ALA A 35 5.41 -5.36 -3.59
N VAL A 36 5.53 -6.65 -3.27
CA VAL A 36 5.02 -7.24 -2.02
C VAL A 36 5.62 -6.59 -0.77
N PRO A 37 6.96 -6.44 -0.62
CA PRO A 37 7.53 -5.77 0.55
C PRO A 37 7.06 -4.33 0.74
N LYS A 38 6.78 -3.62 -0.35
CA LYS A 38 6.26 -2.25 -0.30
C LYS A 38 4.85 -2.21 0.29
N ARG A 39 3.94 -3.10 -0.17
CA ARG A 39 2.58 -3.22 0.37
C ARG A 39 2.58 -3.61 1.85
N VAL A 40 3.44 -4.56 2.25
CA VAL A 40 3.59 -4.95 3.66
C VAL A 40 4.03 -3.76 4.50
N LYS A 41 5.03 -3.00 4.04
CA LYS A 41 5.51 -1.80 4.74
C LYS A 41 4.42 -0.73 4.90
N GLU A 42 3.61 -0.51 3.86
CA GLU A 42 2.47 0.43 3.93
C GLU A 42 1.45 0.00 4.99
N ARG A 43 1.15 -1.31 5.09
CA ARG A 43 0.27 -1.84 6.15
C ARG A 43 0.88 -1.72 7.55
N GLU A 44 2.20 -1.93 7.68
CA GLU A 44 2.91 -1.73 8.96
C GLU A 44 2.87 -0.27 9.42
N LEU A 45 3.07 0.67 8.52
CA LEU A 45 2.96 2.10 8.83
C LEU A 45 1.53 2.49 9.25
N ALA A 46 0.52 1.99 8.52
CA ALA A 46 -0.87 2.25 8.86
C ALA A 46 -1.28 1.64 10.22
N LEU A 47 -0.74 0.48 10.59
CA LEU A 47 -0.94 -0.11 11.92
C LEU A 47 -0.28 0.75 13.00
N ALA A 48 0.98 1.13 12.80
CA ALA A 48 1.72 1.95 13.76
C ALA A 48 1.06 3.31 14.00
N GLU A 49 0.43 3.91 12.99
CA GLU A 49 -0.35 5.15 13.13
C GLU A 49 -1.59 4.92 14.00
N ALA A 50 -2.37 3.89 13.73
CA ALA A 50 -3.56 3.56 14.53
C ALA A 50 -3.20 3.22 16.00
N GLU A 51 -2.07 2.55 16.25
CA GLU A 51 -1.59 2.28 17.60
C GLU A 51 -1.15 3.56 18.33
N ARG A 52 -0.58 4.53 17.63
CA ARG A 52 -0.26 5.86 18.20
C ARG A 52 -1.51 6.64 18.57
N GLU A 53 -2.52 6.64 17.71
CA GLU A 53 -3.81 7.29 17.99
C GLU A 53 -4.48 6.68 19.22
N LEU A 54 -4.48 5.34 19.30
CA LEU A 54 -5.03 4.64 20.46
C LEU A 54 -4.26 4.98 21.75
N ALA A 55 -2.93 5.04 21.70
CA ALA A 55 -2.10 5.41 22.83
C ALA A 55 -2.32 6.88 23.25
N ALA A 56 -2.47 7.80 22.29
CA ALA A 56 -2.75 9.21 22.57
C ALA A 56 -4.12 9.38 23.24
N ASN A 57 -5.16 8.68 22.75
CA ASN A 57 -6.48 8.70 23.37
C ASN A 57 -6.45 8.14 24.81
N ALA A 58 -5.73 7.05 25.04
CA ALA A 58 -5.57 6.48 26.39
C ALA A 58 -4.85 7.44 27.36
N GLN A 59 -3.86 8.20 26.87
CA GLN A 59 -3.20 9.24 27.68
C GLN A 59 -4.15 10.38 28.01
N SER A 60 -4.97 10.83 27.04
CA SER A 60 -5.98 11.86 27.25
C SER A 60 -7.03 11.42 28.26
N LEU A 61 -7.49 10.18 28.16
CA LEU A 61 -8.44 9.58 29.10
C LEU A 61 -7.87 9.57 30.53
N ALA A 62 -6.64 9.10 30.70
CA ALA A 62 -5.98 9.06 32.00
C ALA A 62 -5.76 10.46 32.62
N ALA A 63 -5.43 11.45 31.78
CA ALA A 63 -5.26 12.83 32.22
C ALA A 63 -6.59 13.45 32.64
N GLU A 64 -7.68 13.22 31.90
CA GLU A 64 -8.98 13.75 32.22
C GLU A 64 -9.58 13.11 33.49
N ASP A 65 -9.41 11.79 33.65
CA ASP A 65 -9.83 11.10 34.88
C ASP A 65 -9.08 11.61 36.13
N LYS A 66 -7.77 11.86 35.98
CA LYS A 66 -6.98 12.49 37.06
C LYS A 66 -7.50 13.91 37.40
N ASN A 67 -7.81 14.71 36.37
CA ASN A 67 -8.34 16.06 36.53
C ASN A 67 -9.69 16.04 37.24
N ARG A 68 -10.61 15.17 36.82
CA ARG A 68 -11.93 14.97 37.46
C ARG A 68 -11.78 14.64 38.96
N ARG A 69 -10.93 13.64 39.29
CA ARG A 69 -10.68 13.25 40.70
C ARG A 69 -10.09 14.38 41.52
N SER A 70 -9.24 15.23 40.94
CA SER A 70 -8.69 16.41 41.62
C SER A 70 -9.76 17.44 41.92
N MET A 71 -10.68 17.70 40.98
CA MET A 71 -11.79 18.62 41.15
C MET A 71 -12.75 18.11 42.22
N GLU A 72 -13.12 16.83 42.20
CA GLU A 72 -13.98 16.19 43.21
C GLU A 72 -13.37 16.30 44.61
N SER A 73 -12.07 15.98 44.76
CA SER A 73 -11.37 16.09 46.02
C SER A 73 -11.32 17.52 46.56
N THR A 74 -11.07 18.50 45.66
CA THR A 74 -11.05 19.93 46.06
C THR A 74 -12.44 20.45 46.42
N ALA A 75 -13.47 20.02 45.69
CA ALA A 75 -14.87 20.36 46.01
C ALA A 75 -15.26 19.83 47.39
N GLU A 76 -14.88 18.59 47.73
CA GLU A 76 -15.12 18.01 49.07
C GLU A 76 -14.36 18.76 50.17
N ASP A 77 -13.13 19.22 49.94
CA ASP A 77 -12.37 20.05 50.88
C ASP A 77 -13.06 21.40 51.13
N GLN A 78 -13.61 22.05 50.08
CA GLN A 78 -14.38 23.29 50.23
C GLN A 78 -15.67 23.06 51.03
N ARG A 79 -16.38 21.98 50.78
CA ARG A 79 -17.56 21.59 51.57
C ARG A 79 -17.23 21.36 53.05
N ARG A 80 -16.11 20.66 53.30
CA ARG A 80 -15.61 20.44 54.67
C ARG A 80 -15.21 21.77 55.35
N LYS A 81 -14.62 22.70 54.60
CA LYS A 81 -14.29 24.05 55.10
C LYS A 81 -15.57 24.82 55.48
N ALA A 82 -16.56 24.86 54.61
CA ALA A 82 -17.85 25.51 54.86
C ALA A 82 -18.56 24.91 56.09
N ALA A 83 -18.56 23.57 56.21
CA ALA A 83 -19.16 22.88 57.35
C ALA A 83 -18.47 23.27 58.67
N ARG A 84 -17.13 23.34 58.70
CA ARG A 84 -16.37 23.79 59.86
C ARG A 84 -16.70 25.23 60.23
N TYR A 85 -16.84 26.14 59.30
CA TYR A 85 -17.18 27.52 59.50
C TYR A 85 -18.62 27.69 60.04
N ARG A 86 -19.60 26.87 59.60
CA ARG A 86 -20.96 26.85 60.14
C ARG A 86 -20.96 26.47 61.62
N VAL A 87 -20.22 25.45 62.04
CA VAL A 87 -20.07 25.02 63.40
C VAL A 87 -19.41 26.15 64.29
N GLN A 88 -18.40 26.83 63.70
CA GLN A 88 -17.71 27.92 64.39
C GLN A 88 -18.64 29.13 64.56
N MET A 89 -19.48 29.44 63.58
CA MET A 89 -20.43 30.53 63.58
C MET A 89 -21.44 30.43 64.77
N ASP A 90 -21.89 29.21 65.12
CA ASP A 90 -22.80 28.95 66.22
C ASP A 90 -22.23 29.31 67.58
N THR A 91 -20.90 29.44 67.69
CA THR A 91 -20.22 29.75 68.97
C THR A 91 -19.82 31.25 69.17
N ILE A 92 -19.93 32.04 68.08
CA ILE A 92 -19.47 33.44 68.03
C ILE A 92 -20.60 34.39 68.36
N GLN A 93 -20.30 35.40 69.23
CA GLN A 93 -21.26 36.47 69.65
C GLN A 93 -20.98 37.82 68.96
N ASN A 94 -19.88 37.94 68.21
CA ASN A 94 -19.48 39.20 67.57
C ASN A 94 -20.07 39.27 66.15
N GLN A 95 -20.96 40.27 65.92
CA GLN A 95 -21.64 40.44 64.64
C GLN A 95 -20.68 40.54 63.41
N SER A 96 -19.59 41.31 63.55
CA SER A 96 -18.61 41.43 62.41
C SER A 96 -17.89 40.14 62.10
N GLN A 97 -17.66 39.25 63.07
CA GLN A 97 -17.08 37.93 62.87
C GLN A 97 -18.09 36.98 62.25
N VAL A 98 -19.37 37.07 62.59
CA VAL A 98 -20.43 36.28 61.92
C VAL A 98 -20.54 36.64 60.46
N GLU A 99 -20.57 37.92 60.08
CA GLU A 99 -20.61 38.38 58.68
C GLU A 99 -19.41 37.92 57.88
N ALA A 100 -18.21 37.95 58.48
CA ALA A 100 -17.00 37.43 57.82
C ALA A 100 -17.09 35.94 57.56
N LEU A 101 -17.63 35.16 58.54
CA LEU A 101 -17.79 33.69 58.29
C LEU A 101 -18.90 33.38 57.28
N GLU A 102 -19.99 34.15 57.27
CA GLU A 102 -21.03 34.02 56.24
C GLU A 102 -20.45 34.23 54.83
N HIS A 103 -19.57 35.21 54.63
CA HIS A 103 -18.85 35.42 53.37
C HIS A 103 -17.96 34.26 53.03
N GLU A 104 -17.17 33.75 53.99
CA GLU A 104 -16.29 32.59 53.75
C GLU A 104 -17.06 31.30 53.43
N ILE A 105 -18.21 31.08 54.11
CA ILE A 105 -19.10 29.95 53.79
C ILE A 105 -19.67 30.10 52.41
N GLY A 106 -20.18 31.28 52.04
CA GLY A 106 -20.72 31.54 50.72
C GLY A 106 -19.72 31.34 49.62
N PHE A 107 -18.49 31.80 49.82
CA PHE A 107 -17.39 31.57 48.86
C PHE A 107 -17.04 30.06 48.70
N ALA A 108 -16.90 29.34 49.84
CA ALA A 108 -16.58 27.93 49.82
C ALA A 108 -17.68 27.08 49.16
N ASP A 109 -18.96 27.41 49.42
CA ASP A 109 -20.11 26.74 48.79
C ASP A 109 -20.16 27.01 47.27
N GLN A 110 -19.93 28.24 46.85
CA GLN A 110 -19.87 28.59 45.41
C GLN A 110 -18.71 27.89 44.67
N GLU A 111 -17.54 27.84 45.31
CA GLU A 111 -16.37 27.18 44.71
C GLU A 111 -16.57 25.66 44.66
N ALA A 112 -17.19 25.06 45.69
CA ALA A 112 -17.55 23.64 45.65
C ALA A 112 -18.50 23.34 44.49
N ALA A 113 -19.56 24.13 44.31
CA ALA A 113 -20.53 23.98 43.25
C ALA A 113 -19.86 24.12 41.87
N ARG A 114 -19.01 25.15 41.69
CA ARG A 114 -18.24 25.34 40.44
C ARG A 114 -17.35 24.13 40.07
N LEU A 115 -16.68 23.55 41.06
CA LEU A 115 -15.82 22.40 40.89
C LEU A 115 -16.61 21.12 40.56
N GLU A 116 -17.80 20.98 41.16
CA GLU A 116 -18.71 19.87 40.86
C GLU A 116 -19.27 19.96 39.45
N ASP A 117 -19.67 21.15 39.01
CA ASP A 117 -20.10 21.36 37.62
C ASP A 117 -18.95 21.04 36.62
N ALA A 118 -17.74 21.48 36.91
CA ALA A 118 -16.56 21.18 36.11
C ALA A 118 -16.22 19.68 36.12
N ALA A 119 -16.43 18.98 37.23
CA ALA A 119 -16.26 17.53 37.31
C ALA A 119 -17.30 16.79 36.45
N LEU A 120 -18.56 17.25 36.43
CA LEU A 120 -19.60 16.71 35.56
C LEU A 120 -19.26 16.88 34.06
N GLU A 121 -18.78 18.07 33.67
CA GLU A 121 -18.29 18.29 32.29
C GLU A 121 -17.12 17.37 31.96
N SER A 122 -16.20 17.12 32.89
CA SER A 122 -15.10 16.19 32.73
C SER A 122 -15.60 14.77 32.53
N MET A 123 -16.65 14.33 33.23
CA MET A 123 -17.27 13.01 33.03
C MET A 123 -17.81 12.83 31.60
N MET A 124 -18.48 13.85 31.06
CA MET A 124 -18.96 13.82 29.68
C MET A 124 -17.81 13.69 28.68
N ARG A 125 -16.67 14.37 28.92
CA ARG A 125 -15.47 14.22 28.08
C ARG A 125 -14.86 12.81 28.21
N ILE A 126 -14.85 12.25 29.42
CA ILE A 126 -14.39 10.88 29.68
C ILE A 126 -15.22 9.87 28.88
N GLU A 127 -16.55 9.96 28.93
CA GLU A 127 -17.45 9.08 28.16
C GLU A 127 -17.13 9.14 26.66
N THR A 128 -16.94 10.33 26.10
CA THR A 128 -16.55 10.50 24.69
C THR A 128 -15.19 9.86 24.39
N LEU A 129 -14.20 10.00 25.28
CA LEU A 129 -12.87 9.40 25.12
C LEU A 129 -12.92 7.86 25.23
N GLU A 130 -13.80 7.30 26.09
CA GLU A 130 -14.02 5.86 26.20
C GLU A 130 -14.67 5.28 24.94
N GLU A 131 -15.68 5.93 24.38
CA GLU A 131 -16.27 5.54 23.09
C GLU A 131 -15.23 5.55 21.97
N ASN A 132 -14.41 6.61 21.90
CA ASN A 132 -13.31 6.70 20.95
C ASN A 132 -12.26 5.61 21.17
N GLN A 133 -11.97 5.27 22.43
CA GLN A 133 -11.05 4.18 22.80
C GLN A 133 -11.52 2.84 22.20
N HIS A 134 -12.79 2.51 22.35
CA HIS A 134 -13.37 1.29 21.78
C HIS A 134 -13.34 1.29 20.25
N ALA A 135 -13.66 2.42 19.62
CA ALA A 135 -13.59 2.56 18.17
C ALA A 135 -12.16 2.38 17.64
N LEU A 136 -11.17 3.01 18.28
CA LEU A 136 -9.75 2.91 17.91
C LEU A 136 -9.21 1.49 18.14
N GLN A 137 -9.62 0.80 19.22
CA GLN A 137 -9.26 -0.61 19.43
C GLN A 137 -9.73 -1.50 18.28
N ALA A 138 -10.97 -1.31 17.81
CA ALA A 138 -11.51 -2.04 16.67
C ALA A 138 -10.74 -1.74 15.37
N VAL A 139 -10.29 -0.48 15.18
CA VAL A 139 -9.45 -0.09 14.04
C VAL A 139 -8.09 -0.78 14.10
N VAL A 140 -7.41 -0.78 15.25
CA VAL A 140 -6.13 -1.44 15.46
C VAL A 140 -6.23 -2.94 15.15
N GLU A 141 -7.26 -3.61 15.69
CA GLU A 141 -7.46 -5.03 15.46
C GLU A 141 -7.69 -5.36 13.97
N ARG A 142 -8.49 -4.54 13.29
CA ARG A 142 -8.69 -4.66 11.83
C ARG A 142 -7.38 -4.47 11.06
N ARG A 143 -6.55 -3.50 11.42
CA ARG A 143 -5.24 -3.25 10.80
C ARG A 143 -4.27 -4.41 11.03
N LYS A 144 -4.26 -5.03 12.22
CA LYS A 144 -3.49 -6.23 12.52
C LYS A 144 -3.88 -7.40 11.62
N GLN A 145 -5.17 -7.64 11.46
CA GLN A 145 -5.68 -8.70 10.59
C GLN A 145 -5.31 -8.44 9.12
N GLN A 146 -5.47 -7.20 8.64
CA GLN A 146 -5.06 -6.81 7.29
C GLN A 146 -3.56 -7.03 7.05
N LEU A 147 -2.71 -6.68 8.00
CA LEU A 147 -1.27 -6.91 7.92
C LEU A 147 -0.92 -8.40 7.89
N ALA A 148 -1.58 -9.20 8.75
CA ALA A 148 -1.38 -10.64 8.79
C ALA A 148 -1.76 -11.31 7.47
N ASN A 149 -2.90 -10.93 6.89
CA ASN A 149 -3.35 -11.43 5.58
C ASN A 149 -2.39 -11.01 4.46
N GLU A 150 -2.00 -9.74 4.41
CA GLU A 150 -1.03 -9.24 3.39
C GLU A 150 0.31 -10.00 3.47
N LYS A 151 0.81 -10.28 4.68
CA LYS A 151 2.03 -11.07 4.87
C LYS A 151 1.87 -12.53 4.40
N LEU A 152 0.73 -13.14 4.66
CA LEU A 152 0.44 -14.52 4.24
C LEU A 152 0.29 -14.61 2.72
N GLU A 153 -0.57 -13.80 2.14
CA GLU A 153 -0.82 -13.74 0.70
C GLU A 153 0.43 -13.35 -0.07
N GLY A 154 1.19 -12.38 0.46
CA GLY A 154 2.45 -11.94 -0.12
C GLY A 154 3.49 -13.04 -0.17
N ARG A 155 3.65 -13.86 0.88
CA ARG A 155 4.55 -15.02 0.88
C ARG A 155 4.13 -16.06 -0.15
N GLN A 156 2.84 -16.37 -0.22
CA GLN A 156 2.32 -17.34 -1.19
C GLN A 156 2.48 -16.84 -2.63
N SER A 157 2.27 -15.54 -2.87
CA SER A 157 2.51 -14.92 -4.19
C SER A 157 3.98 -15.01 -4.58
N ILE A 158 4.90 -14.61 -3.70
CA ILE A 158 6.33 -14.69 -3.95
C ILE A 158 6.76 -16.14 -4.28
N GLN A 159 6.27 -17.13 -3.54
CA GLN A 159 6.62 -18.53 -3.81
C GLN A 159 6.14 -19.00 -5.19
N ARG A 160 4.90 -18.66 -5.56
CA ARG A 160 4.35 -19.00 -6.89
C ARG A 160 5.08 -18.29 -8.01
N ASP A 161 5.33 -17.00 -7.84
CA ASP A 161 5.96 -16.15 -8.86
C ASP A 161 7.44 -16.52 -9.02
N ASP A 162 8.12 -16.92 -7.94
CA ASP A 162 9.51 -17.39 -7.97
C ASP A 162 9.63 -18.73 -8.71
N ALA A 163 8.75 -19.69 -8.41
CA ALA A 163 8.71 -20.97 -9.13
C ALA A 163 8.42 -20.78 -10.64
N ALA A 164 7.46 -19.90 -10.98
CA ALA A 164 7.16 -19.56 -12.36
C ALA A 164 8.37 -18.89 -13.06
N ARG A 165 9.05 -17.98 -12.36
CA ARG A 165 10.25 -17.31 -12.85
C ARG A 165 11.38 -18.30 -13.13
N GLU A 166 11.60 -19.29 -12.27
CA GLU A 166 12.61 -20.32 -12.49
C GLU A 166 12.33 -21.13 -13.76
N ILE A 167 11.09 -21.54 -14.00
CA ILE A 167 10.67 -22.22 -15.23
C ILE A 167 10.97 -21.35 -16.45
N LEU A 168 10.57 -20.07 -16.41
CA LEU A 168 10.83 -19.13 -17.50
C LEU A 168 12.33 -18.88 -17.72
N GLN A 169 13.15 -18.89 -16.68
CA GLN A 169 14.60 -18.78 -16.79
C GLN A 169 15.20 -19.99 -17.53
N GLN A 170 14.74 -21.20 -17.27
CA GLN A 170 15.17 -22.40 -18.02
C GLN A 170 14.71 -22.33 -19.49
N GLN A 171 13.46 -21.91 -19.72
CA GLN A 171 12.96 -21.69 -21.08
C GLN A 171 13.78 -20.63 -21.82
N ARG A 172 14.10 -19.52 -21.17
CA ARG A 172 14.97 -18.48 -21.71
C ARG A 172 16.34 -19.07 -22.16
N LEU A 173 16.96 -19.87 -21.30
CA LEU A 173 18.26 -20.51 -21.64
C LEU A 173 18.13 -21.47 -22.82
N SER A 174 17.09 -22.29 -22.88
CA SER A 174 16.84 -23.20 -24.00
C SER A 174 16.60 -22.46 -25.32
N ILE A 175 15.77 -21.39 -25.29
CA ILE A 175 15.52 -20.57 -26.50
C ILE A 175 16.83 -19.91 -26.96
N ARG A 176 17.61 -19.30 -26.07
CA ARG A 176 18.90 -18.67 -26.40
C ARG A 176 19.87 -19.64 -27.06
N ALA A 177 19.91 -20.90 -26.63
CA ALA A 177 20.76 -21.94 -27.22
C ALA A 177 20.38 -22.33 -28.66
N THR A 178 19.14 -22.03 -29.10
CA THR A 178 18.66 -22.34 -30.45
C THR A 178 18.83 -21.18 -31.44
N ILE A 179 19.21 -19.99 -30.97
CA ILE A 179 19.37 -18.81 -31.82
C ILE A 179 20.79 -18.71 -32.33
N LEU A 180 20.96 -18.29 -33.60
CA LEU A 180 22.27 -18.05 -34.19
C LEU A 180 23.02 -16.93 -33.45
N GLY A 181 24.31 -17.12 -33.19
CA GLY A 181 25.10 -16.20 -32.37
C GLY A 181 25.04 -14.75 -32.86
N GLU A 182 25.16 -14.50 -34.15
CA GLU A 182 25.07 -13.16 -34.73
C GLU A 182 23.73 -12.48 -34.46
N MET A 183 22.62 -13.23 -34.52
CA MET A 183 21.27 -12.72 -34.21
C MET A 183 21.10 -12.43 -32.73
N LEU A 184 21.70 -13.26 -31.90
CA LEU A 184 21.68 -13.06 -30.43
C LEU A 184 22.48 -11.83 -30.04
N ASP A 185 23.61 -11.54 -30.64
CA ASP A 185 24.42 -10.34 -30.41
C ASP A 185 23.65 -9.06 -30.81
N ILE A 186 22.94 -9.10 -31.93
CA ILE A 186 22.06 -8.00 -32.34
C ILE A 186 20.94 -7.80 -31.34
N TYR A 187 20.29 -8.88 -30.91
CA TYR A 187 19.23 -8.84 -29.92
C TYR A 187 19.71 -8.24 -28.61
N ASP A 188 20.80 -8.72 -28.04
CA ASP A 188 21.33 -8.27 -26.76
C ASP A 188 21.73 -6.78 -26.77
N ARG A 189 22.33 -6.32 -27.89
CA ARG A 189 22.65 -4.92 -28.09
C ARG A 189 21.40 -4.03 -28.11
N LEU A 190 20.34 -4.48 -28.81
CA LEU A 190 19.09 -3.73 -28.89
C LEU A 190 18.33 -3.75 -27.58
N ALA A 191 18.23 -4.91 -26.93
CA ALA A 191 17.55 -5.09 -25.66
C ALA A 191 18.19 -4.24 -24.55
N SER A 192 19.53 -4.19 -24.47
CA SER A 192 20.26 -3.39 -23.50
C SER A 192 20.05 -1.89 -23.68
N SER A 193 20.01 -1.39 -24.92
CA SER A 193 19.87 0.04 -25.22
C SER A 193 18.41 0.53 -25.21
N ARG A 194 17.45 -0.36 -25.56
CA ARG A 194 16.07 0.02 -25.86
C ARG A 194 15.02 -0.71 -25.00
N LYS A 195 15.43 -1.58 -24.08
CA LYS A 195 14.59 -2.50 -23.25
C LYS A 195 13.89 -3.62 -24.05
N THR A 196 13.74 -3.46 -25.37
CA THR A 196 13.17 -4.47 -26.27
C THR A 196 13.95 -4.46 -27.58
N ALA A 197 14.16 -5.63 -28.17
CA ALA A 197 14.92 -5.80 -29.42
C ALA A 197 14.01 -5.98 -30.62
N VAL A 198 12.85 -6.61 -30.43
CA VAL A 198 11.85 -6.82 -31.46
C VAL A 198 10.61 -5.96 -31.21
N ALA A 199 9.93 -5.60 -32.29
CA ALA A 199 8.70 -4.83 -32.22
C ALA A 199 7.71 -5.31 -33.27
N GLU A 200 6.47 -5.43 -32.88
CA GLU A 200 5.38 -5.73 -33.80
C GLU A 200 5.15 -4.53 -34.73
N ALA A 201 4.95 -4.82 -36.02
CA ALA A 201 4.44 -3.84 -36.94
C ALA A 201 2.93 -4.08 -37.12
N ALA A 202 2.12 -3.25 -36.47
CA ALA A 202 0.67 -3.28 -36.54
C ALA A 202 0.19 -2.02 -37.28
N ASP A 203 -0.77 -2.16 -38.19
CA ASP A 203 -1.35 -1.05 -38.94
C ASP A 203 -0.28 -0.14 -39.59
N GLN A 204 0.74 -0.74 -40.18
CA GLN A 204 1.89 -0.02 -40.77
C GLN A 204 2.68 0.86 -39.80
N ARG A 205 2.60 0.57 -38.48
CA ARG A 205 3.32 1.30 -37.42
C ARG A 205 4.15 0.34 -36.57
N CYS A 206 5.30 0.82 -36.17
CA CYS A 206 6.12 0.12 -35.17
C CYS A 206 5.50 0.25 -33.79
N SER A 207 5.10 -0.83 -33.13
CA SER A 207 4.49 -0.83 -31.79
C SER A 207 5.37 -0.19 -30.70
N ALA A 208 6.69 -0.21 -30.89
CA ALA A 208 7.64 0.29 -29.90
C ALA A 208 7.89 1.81 -29.97
N CYS A 209 7.87 2.44 -31.16
CA CYS A 209 8.13 3.85 -31.33
C CYS A 209 6.99 4.63 -32.01
N GLN A 210 5.92 3.94 -32.39
CA GLN A 210 4.72 4.48 -33.05
C GLN A 210 4.95 5.16 -34.41
N MET A 211 6.15 5.07 -34.96
CA MET A 211 6.49 5.63 -36.27
C MET A 211 5.98 4.73 -37.38
N MET A 212 5.55 5.36 -38.46
CA MET A 212 5.06 4.66 -39.64
C MET A 212 6.16 3.84 -40.30
N VAL A 213 5.86 2.60 -40.64
CA VAL A 213 6.75 1.70 -41.47
C VAL A 213 6.48 2.03 -42.94
N ARG A 214 7.55 2.19 -43.72
CA ARG A 214 7.41 2.50 -45.16
C ARG A 214 6.60 1.41 -45.86
N PRO A 215 5.70 1.74 -46.81
CA PRO A 215 4.83 0.76 -47.45
C PRO A 215 5.60 -0.39 -48.12
N GLN A 216 6.77 -0.12 -48.68
CA GLN A 216 7.60 -1.17 -49.26
C GLN A 216 8.07 -2.16 -48.19
N LYS A 217 8.60 -1.67 -47.05
CA LYS A 217 9.01 -2.54 -45.93
C LYS A 217 7.83 -3.27 -45.31
N TRP A 218 6.68 -2.64 -45.25
CA TRP A 218 5.44 -3.29 -44.80
C TRP A 218 5.07 -4.51 -45.65
N ASN A 219 5.18 -4.40 -46.98
CA ASN A 219 4.93 -5.51 -47.88
C ASN A 219 5.99 -6.61 -47.73
N GLU A 220 7.27 -6.23 -47.57
CA GLU A 220 8.38 -7.17 -47.35
C GLU A 220 8.27 -7.91 -46.00
N LEU A 221 7.68 -7.29 -44.96
CA LEU A 221 7.44 -7.92 -43.64
C LEU A 221 6.45 -9.11 -43.71
N GLN A 222 5.63 -9.18 -44.75
CA GLN A 222 4.73 -10.31 -44.94
C GLN A 222 5.45 -11.56 -45.53
N GLY A 223 6.71 -11.42 -45.83
CA GLY A 223 7.61 -12.48 -46.25
C GLY A 223 8.65 -12.84 -45.17
N ASP A 224 9.70 -13.53 -45.57
CA ASP A 224 10.76 -14.04 -44.68
C ASP A 224 11.87 -13.00 -44.38
N ALA A 225 11.68 -11.72 -44.69
CA ALA A 225 12.72 -10.71 -44.60
C ALA A 225 12.94 -10.24 -43.16
N LEU A 226 14.21 -10.19 -42.74
CA LEU A 226 14.62 -9.54 -41.49
C LEU A 226 14.73 -8.04 -41.71
N LEU A 227 13.77 -7.30 -41.15
CA LEU A 227 13.66 -5.87 -41.35
C LEU A 227 13.79 -5.11 -40.03
N TYR A 228 14.39 -3.92 -40.11
CA TYR A 228 14.57 -3.01 -38.99
C TYR A 228 13.69 -1.78 -39.13
N CYS A 229 13.19 -1.30 -38.03
CA CYS A 229 12.52 0.00 -37.98
C CYS A 229 13.52 1.14 -38.24
N ASP A 230 13.27 1.98 -39.26
CA ASP A 230 14.15 3.09 -39.63
C ASP A 230 14.32 4.11 -38.51
N SER A 231 13.34 4.23 -37.64
CA SER A 231 13.32 5.22 -36.56
C SER A 231 13.98 4.72 -35.27
N CYS A 232 13.67 3.50 -34.81
CA CYS A 232 14.16 3.02 -33.52
C CYS A 232 15.16 1.84 -33.62
N GLY A 233 15.39 1.31 -34.79
CA GLY A 233 16.36 0.24 -35.05
C GLY A 233 15.98 -1.16 -34.59
N ARG A 234 14.78 -1.35 -34.01
CA ARG A 234 14.30 -2.67 -33.58
C ARG A 234 13.98 -3.55 -34.78
N LEU A 235 14.14 -4.84 -34.60
CA LEU A 235 13.67 -5.84 -35.58
C LEU A 235 12.13 -5.80 -35.61
N LEU A 236 11.58 -5.76 -36.84
CA LEU A 236 10.13 -5.72 -37.03
C LEU A 236 9.61 -7.12 -37.38
N TYR A 237 8.44 -7.45 -36.87
CA TYR A 237 7.68 -8.62 -37.29
C TYR A 237 6.22 -8.24 -37.56
N ALA A 238 5.57 -8.94 -38.49
CA ALA A 238 4.14 -8.76 -38.74
C ALA A 238 3.33 -9.52 -37.70
N SER A 239 2.12 -9.01 -37.39
CA SER A 239 1.16 -9.68 -36.51
C SER A 239 0.74 -11.03 -37.12
N ILE A 240 1.44 -12.08 -36.75
CA ILE A 240 0.99 -13.44 -36.95
C ILE A 240 0.56 -13.96 -35.60
N PRO A 241 -0.60 -14.59 -35.45
CA PRO A 241 -0.99 -15.18 -34.18
C PRO A 241 -0.01 -16.29 -33.83
N VAL A 242 0.99 -15.98 -33.03
CA VAL A 242 1.93 -16.96 -32.46
C VAL A 242 1.21 -17.58 -31.25
N ASP A 243 0.87 -18.87 -31.38
CA ASP A 243 0.26 -19.61 -30.29
C ASP A 243 1.32 -19.99 -29.24
N PHE A 244 1.42 -19.19 -28.20
CA PHE A 244 2.34 -19.44 -27.08
C PHE A 244 1.85 -20.54 -26.13
N SER A 245 0.65 -21.10 -26.33
CA SER A 245 0.07 -22.11 -25.43
C SER A 245 0.62 -23.54 -25.64
N GLN A 246 1.25 -23.83 -26.76
CA GLN A 246 1.67 -25.20 -27.10
C GLN A 246 2.96 -25.68 -26.40
N GLU A 247 3.80 -24.76 -25.88
CA GLU A 247 5.06 -25.14 -25.21
C GLU A 247 4.94 -25.49 -23.72
N ILE A 248 3.83 -25.13 -23.07
CA ILE A 248 3.62 -25.43 -21.66
C ILE A 248 3.20 -26.90 -21.38
N ALA A 249 2.88 -27.67 -22.41
CA ALA A 249 2.20 -28.98 -22.29
C ALA A 249 3.07 -30.24 -22.51
N ARG A 250 4.41 -30.16 -22.53
CA ARG A 250 5.23 -31.40 -22.67
C ARG A 250 6.25 -31.51 -21.52
N PRO A 251 5.93 -32.24 -20.42
CA PRO A 251 6.97 -32.82 -19.61
C PRO A 251 7.66 -33.91 -20.45
N ALA A 252 8.96 -33.78 -20.64
CA ALA A 252 9.76 -34.82 -21.24
C ALA A 252 9.61 -36.13 -20.48
N LYS A 253 9.32 -37.21 -21.21
CA LYS A 253 9.40 -38.56 -20.71
C LYS A 253 10.84 -38.97 -20.50
#